data_078d09225e659b63b803dc44557beae9
#
_entry.id   078d09225e659b63b803dc44557beae9
#
_cell.length_a   1.000
_cell.length_b   1.000
_cell.length_c   1.000
_cell.angle_alpha   90.00
_cell.angle_beta   90.00
_cell.angle_gamma   90.00
#
_symmetry.space_group_name_H-M   'P 1'
#
loop_
_entity.id
_entity.type
_entity.pdbx_description
1 polymer ?
#
loop_
_entity_poly.entity_id
_entity_poly.type
_entity_poly.pdbx_seq_one_letter_code
_entity_poly.pdbx_strand_id
1 'polypeptide(L)' 'MLFRRMYFSLFCAVTEALRLIQAGYVKEAERKLAAAQQETEDMYLSAKNIKME' A
#
# COMPACT_ATOMS: atom_id res chain seq x y z
N MET A 1 15.16 1.39 -5.95
CA MET A 1 14.82 2.58 -5.19
C MET A 1 13.62 2.36 -4.30
N LEU A 2 13.69 2.87 -3.09
CA LEU A 2 12.61 2.67 -2.13
C LEU A 2 11.30 3.28 -2.58
N PHE A 3 11.34 4.51 -3.06
CA PHE A 3 10.11 5.18 -3.46
C PHE A 3 9.45 4.52 -4.66
N ARG A 4 10.24 3.93 -5.52
CA ARG A 4 9.68 3.22 -6.65
C ARG A 4 8.91 2.00 -6.18
N ARG A 5 9.44 1.31 -5.18
CA ARG A 5 8.77 0.15 -4.61
C ARG A 5 7.47 0.54 -3.94
N MET A 6 7.52 1.64 -3.21
CA MET A 6 6.32 2.14 -2.54
C MET A 6 5.25 2.49 -3.55
N TYR A 7 5.65 3.17 -4.62
CA TYR A 7 4.72 3.53 -5.66
C TYR A 7 4.09 2.30 -6.30
N PHE A 8 4.91 1.35 -6.65
CA PHE A 8 4.44 0.13 -7.30
C PHE A 8 3.51 -0.65 -6.38
N SER A 9 3.89 -0.75 -5.13
CA SER A 9 3.08 -1.46 -4.14
C SER A 9 1.71 -0.82 -3.99
N LEU A 10 1.69 0.50 -3.87
CA LEU A 10 0.44 1.23 -3.75
C LEU A 10 -0.40 1.12 -5.00
N PHE A 11 0.24 1.22 -6.15
CA PHE A 11 -0.47 1.14 -7.41
C PHE A 11 -1.16 -0.21 -7.57
N CYS A 12 -0.46 -1.27 -7.21
CA CYS A 12 -1.04 -2.60 -7.28
C CYS A 12 -2.22 -2.74 -6.32
N ALA A 13 -2.07 -2.21 -5.12
CA ALA A 13 -3.13 -2.29 -4.13
C ALA A 13 -4.37 -1.53 -4.60
N VAL A 14 -4.16 -0.37 -5.19
CA VAL A 14 -5.27 0.43 -5.70
C VAL A 14 -5.99 -0.30 -6.83
N THR A 15 -5.21 -0.90 -7.72
CA THR A 15 -5.78 -1.63 -8.84
C THR A 15 -6.63 -2.80 -8.36
N GLU A 16 -6.13 -3.54 -7.37
CA GLU A 16 -6.87 -4.66 -6.82
C GLU A 16 -8.11 -4.20 -6.08
N ALA A 17 -7.98 -3.12 -5.32
CA ALA A 17 -9.12 -2.60 -4.59
C ALA A 17 -10.21 -2.15 -5.55
N LEU A 18 -9.81 -1.53 -6.65
CA LEU A 18 -10.77 -1.08 -7.64
C LEU A 18 -11.54 -2.26 -8.23
N ARG A 19 -10.84 -3.34 -8.52
CA ARG A 19 -11.48 -4.54 -9.02
C ARG A 19 -12.47 -5.11 -8.03
N LEU A 20 -12.07 -5.14 -6.78
CA LEU A 20 -12.94 -5.67 -5.74
C LEU A 20 -14.21 -4.85 -5.61
N ILE A 21 -14.07 -3.53 -5.67
CA ILE A 21 -15.23 -2.66 -5.60
C ILE A 21 -16.16 -2.91 -6.78
N GLN A 22 -15.59 -3.04 -7.97
CA GLN A 22 -16.39 -3.27 -9.16
C GLN A 22 -17.13 -4.60 -9.08
N ALA A 23 -16.55 -5.56 -8.38
CA ALA A 23 -17.17 -6.88 -8.21
C ALA A 23 -18.12 -6.91 -7.03
N GLY A 24 -18.22 -5.82 -6.27
CA GLY A 24 -19.12 -5.76 -5.14
C GLY A 24 -18.52 -6.14 -3.81
N TYR A 25 -17.21 -6.31 -3.76
CA TYR A 25 -16.52 -6.70 -2.52
C TYR A 25 -15.91 -5.46 -1.85
N VAL A 26 -16.77 -4.59 -1.37
CA VAL A 26 -16.30 -3.31 -0.80
C VAL A 26 -15.48 -3.51 0.46
N LYS A 27 -15.89 -4.43 1.32
CA LYS A 27 -15.16 -4.66 2.56
C LYS A 27 -13.76 -5.20 2.30
N GLU A 28 -13.66 -6.07 1.31
CA GLU A 28 -12.38 -6.62 0.93
C GLU A 28 -11.46 -5.53 0.40
N ALA A 29 -12.04 -4.64 -0.40
CA ALA A 29 -11.28 -3.53 -0.96
C ALA A 29 -10.76 -2.62 0.16
N GLU A 30 -11.60 -2.39 1.14
CA GLU A 30 -11.25 -1.57 2.28
C GLU A 30 -10.04 -2.13 3.01
N ARG A 31 -10.07 -3.43 3.26
CA ARG A 31 -8.97 -4.09 3.94
C ARG A 31 -7.68 -4.01 3.14
N LYS A 32 -7.83 -4.21 1.84
CA LYS A 32 -6.69 -4.15 0.94
C LYS A 32 -6.01 -2.78 1.01
N LEU A 33 -6.81 -1.75 0.96
CA LEU A 33 -6.28 -0.39 0.99
C LEU A 33 -5.64 -0.07 2.34
N ALA A 34 -6.29 -0.50 3.42
CA ALA A 34 -5.76 -0.26 4.74
C ALA A 34 -4.43 -0.97 4.94
N ALA A 35 -4.34 -2.20 4.45
CA ALA A 35 -3.10 -2.95 4.56
C ALA A 35 -1.98 -2.30 3.75
N ALA A 36 -2.33 -1.80 2.57
CA ALA A 36 -1.34 -1.15 1.73
C ALA A 36 -0.82 0.13 2.37
N GLN A 37 -1.71 0.87 3.01
CA GLN A 37 -1.32 2.07 3.71
C GLN A 37 -0.33 1.77 4.82
N GLN A 38 -0.65 0.76 5.61
CA GLN A 38 0.20 0.35 6.72
C GLN A 38 1.57 -0.10 6.22
N GLU A 39 1.56 -0.89 5.19
CA GLU A 39 2.79 -1.41 4.61
C GLU A 39 3.67 -0.29 4.09
N THR A 40 3.05 0.66 3.41
CA THR A 40 3.80 1.78 2.85
C THR A 40 4.37 2.67 3.94
N GLU A 41 3.61 2.87 5.00
CA GLU A 41 4.08 3.63 6.14
C GLU A 41 5.29 2.96 6.76
N ASP A 42 5.21 1.65 6.91
CA ASP A 42 6.33 0.90 7.49
C ASP A 42 7.58 1.04 6.63
N MET A 43 7.40 0.98 5.34
CA MET A 43 8.52 1.17 4.42
C MET A 43 9.16 2.53 4.59
N TYR A 44 8.33 3.54 4.66
CA TYR A 44 8.79 4.91 4.79
C TYR A 44 9.54 5.11 6.11
N LEU A 45 8.96 4.63 7.19
CA LEU A 45 9.56 4.77 8.51
C LEU A 45 10.86 4.00 8.62
N SER A 46 10.91 2.84 7.99
CA SER A 46 12.13 2.05 7.97
C SER A 46 13.27 2.81 7.31
N ALA A 47 12.97 3.40 6.19
CA ALA A 47 13.98 4.18 5.48
C ALA A 47 14.45 5.35 6.31
N LYS A 48 13.51 5.98 6.99
CA LYS A 48 13.82 7.12 7.84
C LYS A 48 14.70 6.71 8.99
N ASN A 49 14.35 5.60 9.62
CA ASN A 49 15.11 5.12 10.77
C ASN A 49 16.54 4.77 10.39
N ILE A 50 16.70 4.18 9.25
CA ILE A 50 18.04 3.85 8.77
C ILE A 50 18.89 5.10 8.65
N LYS A 51 18.29 6.15 8.16
CA LYS A 51 19.01 7.39 8.01
C LYS A 51 19.39 8.02 9.32
N MET A 52 18.56 7.85 10.29
CA MET A 52 18.80 8.45 11.60
C MET A 52 19.87 7.73 12.38
N GLU A 53 20.13 6.50 12.03
CA GLU A 53 21.20 5.78 12.68
C GLU A 53 22.55 6.28 12.21
#